data_8689207273220f07aa84cc63e1aa7705
#
_entry.id   8689207273220f07aa84cc63e1aa7705
#
_cell.length_a   1.000
_cell.length_b   1.000
_cell.length_c   1.000
_cell.angle_alpha   90.00
_cell.angle_beta   90.00
_cell.angle_gamma   90.00
#
_symmetry.space_group_name_H-M   'P 1'
#
loop_
_entity.id
_entity.type
_entity.pdbx_description
1 polymer ?
#
loop_
_entity_poly.entity_id
_entity_poly.type
_entity_poly.pdbx_seq_one_letter_code
_entity_poly.pdbx_strand_id
1 'polypeptide(L)'
;ELQPSGEFRAMALGLPPELSEEERAAEAAKEAAKAAAEAAKRLPVKPASSLAKQREILVLVKKHEAEERAKTCFETLLKIVANVGTNPTEPKFRRLRLANAALDSRVFSVPGALDFLGLAGFAREAGEGGEALLVLPEGRARPADLQEVASLLDSALNNPMFGAL
;
A
#
# COMPACT_ATOMS: atom_id res chain seq x y z
N GLU A 1 32.82 18.32 58.51
CA GLU A 1 32.15 17.11 59.00
C GLU A 1 30.91 16.79 58.22
N LEU A 2 30.23 17.75 57.87
CA LEU A 2 28.99 17.63 57.20
C LEU A 2 29.09 17.54 55.70
N GLN A 3 30.19 17.92 55.30
CA GLN A 3 30.55 17.85 53.89
C GLN A 3 30.39 16.50 53.31
N PRO A 4 30.61 15.47 54.03
CA PRO A 4 30.44 14.14 53.47
C PRO A 4 29.13 13.95 52.75
N SER A 5 28.09 14.54 53.24
CA SER A 5 26.81 14.37 52.58
C SER A 5 26.74 14.98 51.17
N GLY A 6 27.40 16.09 50.99
CA GLY A 6 27.50 16.67 49.66
C GLY A 6 28.42 15.89 48.74
N GLU A 7 29.51 15.46 49.28
CA GLU A 7 30.47 14.62 48.56
C GLU A 7 29.90 13.26 48.22
N PHE A 8 29.10 12.72 49.07
CA PHE A 8 28.40 11.49 48.80
C PHE A 8 27.50 11.59 47.59
N ARG A 9 26.87 12.70 47.42
CA ARG A 9 26.08 12.93 46.22
C ARG A 9 26.92 12.94 44.98
N ALA A 10 28.05 13.59 45.05
CA ALA A 10 28.97 13.63 43.92
C ALA A 10 29.53 12.25 43.62
N MET A 11 29.76 11.43 44.60
CA MET A 11 30.23 10.07 44.43
C MET A 11 29.14 9.11 43.96
N ALA A 12 27.95 9.30 44.44
CA ALA A 12 26.79 8.53 43.98
C ALA A 12 26.51 8.73 42.51
N LEU A 13 27.14 9.69 41.93
CA LEU A 13 27.01 10.07 40.54
C LEU A 13 27.88 9.26 39.57
N GLY A 14 28.35 8.13 39.97
CA GLY A 14 28.82 7.15 39.01
C GLY A 14 27.70 6.63 38.11
N LEU A 15 26.48 6.97 38.39
CA LEU A 15 25.35 6.70 37.52
C LEU A 15 25.28 7.78 36.44
N PRO A 16 25.02 7.40 35.19
CA PRO A 16 24.78 8.39 34.15
C PRO A 16 23.61 9.27 34.54
N PRO A 17 23.65 10.56 34.24
CA PRO A 17 22.54 11.44 34.51
C PRO A 17 21.29 10.90 33.82
N GLU A 18 20.23 10.78 34.57
CA GLU A 18 18.96 10.43 33.96
C GLU A 18 18.61 11.51 32.95
N LEU A 19 18.47 11.10 31.73
CA LEU A 19 18.02 11.97 30.66
C LEU A 19 16.64 12.52 31.05
N SER A 20 16.45 13.79 30.85
CA SER A 20 15.15 14.39 31.06
C SER A 20 14.10 13.75 30.15
N GLU A 21 12.86 13.79 30.54
CA GLU A 21 11.77 13.25 29.74
C GLU A 21 11.74 13.86 28.34
N GLU A 22 12.13 15.12 28.23
CA GLU A 22 12.27 15.81 26.96
C GLU A 22 13.36 15.22 26.08
N GLU A 23 14.47 14.88 26.66
CA GLU A 23 15.59 14.25 25.92
C GLU A 23 15.24 12.83 25.47
N ARG A 24 14.55 12.08 26.30
CA ARG A 24 14.04 10.76 25.94
C ARG A 24 13.03 10.83 24.80
N ALA A 25 12.13 11.79 24.86
CA ALA A 25 11.15 12.02 23.81
C ALA A 25 11.81 12.46 22.50
N ALA A 26 12.84 13.29 22.57
CA ALA A 26 13.60 13.73 21.41
C ALA A 26 14.37 12.58 20.76
N GLU A 27 14.99 11.72 21.56
CA GLU A 27 15.69 10.53 21.05
C GLU A 27 14.71 9.53 20.41
N ALA A 28 13.60 9.25 21.05
CA ALA A 28 12.58 8.39 20.52
C ALA A 28 12.00 8.94 19.21
N ALA A 29 11.79 10.25 19.12
CA ALA A 29 11.35 10.91 17.91
C ALA A 29 12.40 10.84 16.78
N LYS A 30 13.66 10.98 17.10
CA LYS A 30 14.77 10.81 16.14
C LYS A 30 14.84 9.38 15.60
N GLU A 31 14.73 8.42 16.47
CA GLU A 31 14.75 7.00 16.09
C GLU A 31 13.54 6.64 15.22
N ALA A 32 12.36 7.11 15.57
CA ALA A 32 11.14 6.94 14.79
C ALA A 32 11.25 7.61 13.42
N ALA A 33 11.78 8.82 13.35
CA ALA A 33 12.01 9.54 12.10
C ALA A 33 13.05 8.84 11.23
N LYS A 34 14.10 8.30 11.82
CA LYS A 34 15.14 7.54 11.11
C LYS A 34 14.58 6.23 10.55
N ALA A 35 13.81 5.50 11.34
CA ALA A 35 13.14 4.28 10.90
C ALA A 35 12.14 4.57 9.77
N ALA A 36 11.38 5.64 9.86
CA ALA A 36 10.46 6.06 8.81
C ALA A 36 11.19 6.49 7.53
N ALA A 37 12.30 7.22 7.66
CA ALA A 37 13.13 7.61 6.52
C ALA A 37 13.82 6.40 5.86
N GLU A 38 14.24 5.44 6.65
CA GLU A 38 14.85 4.21 6.15
C GLU A 38 13.83 3.30 5.49
N ALA A 39 12.61 3.23 6.03
CA ALA A 39 11.49 2.56 5.41
C ALA A 39 11.06 3.23 4.09
N ALA A 40 11.15 4.56 4.01
CA ALA A 40 10.87 5.31 2.79
C ALA A 40 11.98 5.17 1.74
N LYS A 41 13.23 5.01 2.14
CA LYS A 41 14.37 4.73 1.27
C LYS A 41 14.40 3.31 0.72
N ARG A 42 13.81 2.38 1.43
CA ARG A 42 13.46 1.10 0.83
C ARG A 42 12.35 1.37 -0.17
N LEU A 43 12.76 1.71 -1.38
CA LEU A 43 11.88 1.52 -2.51
C LEU A 43 11.24 0.16 -2.33
N PRO A 44 9.93 0.06 -2.31
CA PRO A 44 9.31 -1.24 -2.39
C PRO A 44 9.74 -1.81 -3.75
N VAL A 45 10.85 -2.53 -3.73
CA VAL A 45 11.00 -3.63 -4.66
C VAL A 45 9.74 -4.41 -4.40
N LYS A 46 8.81 -4.30 -5.33
CA LYS A 46 7.56 -5.04 -5.28
C LYS A 46 7.99 -6.47 -4.99
N PRO A 47 7.80 -6.97 -3.80
CA PRO A 47 8.31 -8.29 -3.50
C PRO A 47 7.59 -9.21 -4.49
N ALA A 48 8.29 -10.17 -5.04
CA ALA A 48 7.70 -11.20 -5.88
C ALA A 48 6.43 -11.78 -5.23
N SER A 49 6.35 -11.70 -3.92
CA SER A 49 5.16 -11.98 -3.12
C SER A 49 3.93 -11.12 -3.42
N SER A 50 4.07 -9.90 -3.98
CA SER A 50 2.87 -9.10 -4.28
C SER A 50 2.16 -9.57 -5.54
N LEU A 51 2.90 -9.95 -6.57
CA LEU A 51 2.33 -10.56 -7.78
C LEU A 51 1.72 -11.93 -7.49
N ALA A 52 2.37 -12.72 -6.63
CA ALA A 52 1.82 -14.00 -6.18
C ALA A 52 0.49 -13.81 -5.44
N LYS A 53 0.41 -12.85 -4.54
CA LYS A 53 -0.83 -12.50 -3.83
C LYS A 53 -1.91 -11.96 -4.78
N GLN A 54 -1.53 -11.12 -5.74
CA GLN A 54 -2.46 -10.63 -6.76
C GLN A 54 -3.03 -11.78 -7.58
N ARG A 55 -2.17 -12.72 -7.99
CA ARG A 55 -2.60 -13.94 -8.70
C ARG A 55 -3.56 -14.77 -7.86
N GLU A 56 -3.24 -14.98 -6.60
CA GLU A 56 -4.09 -15.70 -5.65
C GLU A 56 -5.47 -15.06 -5.52
N ILE A 57 -5.54 -13.75 -5.39
CA ILE A 57 -6.81 -13.00 -5.34
C ILE A 57 -7.62 -13.21 -6.62
N LEU A 58 -6.99 -13.12 -7.79
CA LEU A 58 -7.68 -13.35 -9.07
C LEU A 58 -8.22 -14.78 -9.18
N VAL A 59 -7.47 -15.75 -8.70
CA VAL A 59 -7.90 -17.15 -8.63
C VAL A 59 -9.12 -17.31 -7.72
N LEU A 60 -9.08 -16.68 -6.54
CA LEU A 60 -10.20 -16.71 -5.59
C LEU A 60 -11.44 -16.03 -6.18
N VAL A 61 -11.28 -14.88 -6.80
CA VAL A 61 -12.39 -14.19 -7.48
C VAL A 61 -12.99 -15.08 -8.57
N LYS A 62 -12.16 -15.69 -9.41
CA LYS A 62 -12.62 -16.59 -10.48
C LYS A 62 -13.32 -17.85 -9.94
N LYS A 63 -12.94 -18.29 -8.76
CA LYS A 63 -13.51 -19.49 -8.13
C LYS A 63 -14.85 -19.21 -7.42
N HIS A 64 -14.98 -18.04 -6.81
CA HIS A 64 -16.11 -17.70 -5.95
C HIS A 64 -17.18 -16.84 -6.63
N GLU A 65 -16.81 -16.09 -7.65
CA GLU A 65 -17.75 -15.26 -8.39
C GLU A 65 -18.23 -15.96 -9.67
N ALA A 66 -19.40 -15.54 -10.14
CA ALA A 66 -19.90 -15.97 -11.43
C ALA A 66 -18.90 -15.56 -12.53
N GLU A 67 -18.68 -16.43 -13.50
CA GLU A 67 -17.70 -16.25 -14.56
C GLU A 67 -17.83 -14.88 -15.27
N GLU A 68 -19.06 -14.49 -15.56
CA GLU A 68 -19.34 -13.19 -16.19
C GLU A 68 -18.97 -12.00 -15.30
N ARG A 69 -19.23 -12.12 -13.99
CA ARG A 69 -18.87 -11.06 -13.02
C ARG A 69 -17.37 -10.97 -12.85
N ALA A 70 -16.71 -12.10 -12.69
CA ALA A 70 -15.25 -12.16 -12.61
C ALA A 70 -14.62 -11.57 -13.87
N LYS A 71 -15.11 -11.94 -15.03
CA LYS A 71 -14.67 -11.40 -16.32
C LYS A 71 -14.85 -9.89 -16.41
N THR A 72 -16.03 -9.39 -16.09
CA THR A 72 -16.32 -7.94 -16.09
C THR A 72 -15.43 -7.19 -15.11
N CYS A 73 -15.17 -7.77 -13.93
CA CYS A 73 -14.26 -7.22 -12.94
C CYS A 73 -12.83 -7.13 -13.50
N PHE A 74 -12.32 -8.20 -14.06
CA PHE A 74 -10.96 -8.26 -14.62
C PHE A 74 -10.79 -7.32 -15.81
N GLU A 75 -11.76 -7.24 -16.70
CA GLU A 75 -11.75 -6.30 -17.83
C GLU A 75 -11.72 -4.84 -17.34
N THR A 76 -12.50 -4.55 -16.31
CA THR A 76 -12.53 -3.21 -15.72
C THR A 76 -11.22 -2.86 -15.04
N LEU A 77 -10.66 -3.80 -14.26
CA LEU A 77 -9.34 -3.66 -13.64
C LEU A 77 -8.25 -3.47 -14.68
N LEU A 78 -8.29 -4.26 -15.76
CA LEU A 78 -7.35 -4.15 -16.87
C LEU A 78 -7.40 -2.76 -17.52
N LYS A 79 -8.59 -2.26 -17.78
CA LYS A 79 -8.78 -0.90 -18.32
C LYS A 79 -8.22 0.18 -17.38
N ILE A 80 -8.47 0.06 -16.08
CA ILE A 80 -7.94 0.98 -15.08
C ILE A 80 -6.41 0.99 -15.11
N VAL A 81 -5.81 -0.18 -15.01
CA VAL A 81 -4.34 -0.34 -14.99
C VAL A 81 -3.72 0.11 -16.30
N ALA A 82 -4.32 -0.23 -17.44
CA ALA A 82 -3.85 0.17 -18.75
C ALA A 82 -3.91 1.69 -18.94
N ASN A 83 -4.99 2.33 -18.53
CA ASN A 83 -5.13 3.78 -18.61
C ASN A 83 -4.07 4.51 -17.79
N VAL A 84 -3.81 4.03 -16.58
CA VAL A 84 -2.75 4.59 -15.73
C VAL A 84 -1.37 4.31 -16.33
N GLY A 85 -1.15 3.10 -16.86
CA GLY A 85 0.12 2.73 -17.50
C GLY A 85 0.44 3.56 -18.74
N THR A 86 -0.58 3.94 -19.51
CA THR A 86 -0.44 4.78 -20.70
C THR A 86 -0.26 6.26 -20.34
N ASN A 87 -0.93 6.71 -19.28
CA ASN A 87 -0.91 8.12 -18.87
C ASN A 87 -0.58 8.25 -17.37
N PRO A 88 0.66 7.92 -16.96
CA PRO A 88 1.03 7.90 -15.54
C PRO A 88 1.03 9.28 -14.88
N THR A 89 1.14 10.34 -15.66
CA THR A 89 1.13 11.72 -15.18
C THR A 89 -0.27 12.30 -14.99
N GLU A 90 -1.27 11.69 -15.63
CA GLU A 90 -2.64 12.17 -15.58
C GLU A 90 -3.33 11.80 -14.25
N PRO A 91 -3.67 12.78 -13.42
CA PRO A 91 -4.29 12.51 -12.13
C PRO A 91 -5.67 11.88 -12.23
N LYS A 92 -6.37 12.08 -13.35
CA LYS A 92 -7.71 11.53 -13.60
C LYS A 92 -7.72 10.00 -13.59
N PHE A 93 -6.69 9.38 -14.15
CA PHE A 93 -6.59 7.93 -14.22
C PHE A 93 -6.04 7.32 -12.93
N ARG A 94 -5.32 8.10 -12.16
CA ARG A 94 -4.76 7.68 -10.87
C ARG A 94 -5.74 7.79 -9.71
N ARG A 95 -6.86 8.49 -9.89
CA ARG A 95 -7.88 8.69 -8.87
C ARG A 95 -9.16 7.98 -9.24
N LEU A 96 -9.55 7.02 -8.44
CA LEU A 96 -10.79 6.26 -8.62
C LEU A 96 -11.76 6.61 -7.50
N ARG A 97 -12.94 7.09 -7.85
CA ARG A 97 -13.99 7.38 -6.87
C ARG A 97 -14.67 6.08 -6.46
N LEU A 98 -14.63 5.77 -5.17
CA LEU A 98 -15.36 4.61 -4.62
C LEU A 98 -16.88 4.80 -4.72
N ALA A 99 -17.34 6.03 -4.74
CA ALA A 99 -18.75 6.38 -4.92
C ALA A 99 -19.25 6.21 -6.37
N ASN A 100 -18.37 5.80 -7.29
CA ASN A 100 -18.79 5.56 -8.68
C ASN A 100 -19.55 4.24 -8.78
N ALA A 101 -20.87 4.34 -8.98
CA ALA A 101 -21.77 3.18 -9.07
C ALA A 101 -21.35 2.15 -10.13
N ALA A 102 -20.77 2.60 -11.24
CA ALA A 102 -20.30 1.70 -12.29
C ALA A 102 -19.05 0.90 -11.87
N LEU A 103 -18.15 1.53 -11.12
CA LEU A 103 -16.98 0.85 -10.56
C LEU A 103 -17.37 0.00 -9.36
N ASP A 104 -18.29 0.50 -8.54
CA ASP A 104 -18.78 -0.23 -7.38
C ASP A 104 -19.40 -1.58 -7.80
N SER A 105 -20.32 -1.55 -8.74
CA SER A 105 -21.01 -2.76 -9.21
C SER A 105 -20.09 -3.77 -9.92
N ARG A 106 -19.05 -3.29 -10.59
CA ARG A 106 -18.16 -4.14 -11.41
C ARG A 106 -16.90 -4.58 -10.70
N VAL A 107 -16.38 -3.78 -9.78
CA VAL A 107 -15.10 -4.00 -9.13
C VAL A 107 -15.24 -4.05 -7.62
N PHE A 108 -15.77 -3.00 -7.01
CA PHE A 108 -15.74 -2.87 -5.55
C PHE A 108 -16.68 -3.82 -4.82
N SER A 109 -17.76 -4.25 -5.47
CA SER A 109 -18.66 -5.29 -4.93
C SER A 109 -18.08 -6.69 -5.02
N VAL A 110 -16.99 -6.86 -5.78
CA VAL A 110 -16.30 -8.15 -5.88
C VAL A 110 -15.29 -8.27 -4.74
N PRO A 111 -15.41 -9.28 -3.87
CA PRO A 111 -14.48 -9.47 -2.77
C PRO A 111 -13.06 -9.71 -3.29
N GLY A 112 -12.08 -9.02 -2.72
CA GLY A 112 -10.68 -9.10 -3.12
C GLY A 112 -10.25 -8.11 -4.20
N ALA A 113 -11.16 -7.49 -4.94
CA ALA A 113 -10.80 -6.52 -5.97
C ALA A 113 -10.13 -5.27 -5.40
N LEU A 114 -10.59 -4.79 -4.23
CA LEU A 114 -9.96 -3.69 -3.52
C LEU A 114 -8.57 -4.04 -3.02
N ASP A 115 -8.39 -5.25 -2.51
CA ASP A 115 -7.08 -5.75 -2.07
C ASP A 115 -6.12 -5.88 -3.24
N PHE A 116 -6.62 -6.31 -4.39
CA PHE A 116 -5.86 -6.37 -5.63
C PHE A 116 -5.34 -4.98 -6.04
N LEU A 117 -6.20 -3.97 -6.02
CA LEU A 117 -5.82 -2.58 -6.31
C LEU A 117 -4.83 -2.05 -5.27
N GLY A 118 -5.01 -2.36 -3.99
CA GLY A 118 -4.06 -2.04 -2.93
C GLY A 118 -2.68 -2.63 -3.19
N LEU A 119 -2.61 -3.88 -3.62
CA LEU A 119 -1.36 -4.55 -4.01
C LEU A 119 -0.76 -3.96 -5.29
N ALA A 120 -1.60 -3.45 -6.19
CA ALA A 120 -1.13 -2.72 -7.37
C ALA A 120 -0.52 -1.35 -7.04
N GLY A 121 -0.73 -0.86 -5.82
CA GLY A 121 -0.15 0.38 -5.31
C GLY A 121 -1.16 1.48 -5.00
N PHE A 122 -2.45 1.24 -5.23
CA PHE A 122 -3.49 2.21 -4.89
C PHE A 122 -3.64 2.34 -3.37
N ALA A 123 -3.76 3.56 -2.89
CA ALA A 123 -4.01 3.87 -1.49
C ALA A 123 -5.41 4.50 -1.35
N ARG A 124 -6.06 4.22 -0.24
CA ARG A 124 -7.36 4.81 0.06
C ARG A 124 -7.12 6.19 0.66
N GLU A 125 -7.67 7.20 0.05
CA GLU A 125 -7.61 8.58 0.52
C GLU A 125 -9.02 9.16 0.66
N ALA A 126 -9.18 10.10 1.58
CA ALA A 126 -10.38 10.89 1.69
C ALA A 126 -10.30 12.05 0.71
N GLY A 127 -11.24 12.14 -0.20
CA GLY A 127 -11.35 13.26 -1.13
C GLY A 127 -12.03 14.48 -0.51
N GLU A 128 -12.01 15.57 -1.24
CA GLU A 128 -12.75 16.78 -0.90
C GLU A 128 -14.24 16.45 -0.82
N GLY A 129 -14.84 16.70 0.34
CA GLY A 129 -16.25 16.38 0.56
C GLY A 129 -16.53 15.05 1.26
N GLY A 130 -15.49 14.34 1.75
CA GLY A 130 -15.64 13.09 2.49
C GLY A 130 -15.85 11.86 1.62
N GLU A 131 -15.73 11.99 0.31
CA GLU A 131 -15.76 10.85 -0.59
C GLU A 131 -14.50 9.99 -0.44
N ALA A 132 -14.68 8.69 -0.40
CA ALA A 132 -13.54 7.78 -0.40
C ALA A 132 -13.01 7.64 -1.84
N LEU A 133 -11.72 7.88 -1.99
CA LEU A 133 -10.99 7.77 -3.25
C LEU A 133 -9.90 6.71 -3.13
N LEU A 134 -9.66 6.00 -4.21
CA LEU A 134 -8.46 5.21 -4.40
C LEU A 134 -7.50 6.01 -5.28
N VAL A 135 -6.34 6.31 -4.74
CA VAL A 135 -5.33 7.12 -5.43
C VAL A 135 -4.05 6.32 -5.60
N LEU A 136 -3.52 6.32 -6.80
CA LEU A 136 -2.19 5.77 -7.07
C LEU A 136 -1.17 6.89 -6.97
N PRO A 137 -0.29 6.88 -5.96
CA PRO A 137 0.75 7.88 -5.82
C PRO A 137 1.69 7.88 -7.03
N GLU A 138 2.15 9.05 -7.42
CA GLU A 138 3.01 9.23 -8.59
C GLU A 138 4.27 8.36 -8.53
N GLY A 139 4.88 8.25 -7.37
CA GLY A 139 6.05 7.39 -7.16
C GLY A 139 5.80 5.89 -7.29
N ARG A 140 4.53 5.46 -7.29
CA ARG A 140 4.12 4.05 -7.46
C ARG A 140 3.53 3.77 -8.83
N ALA A 141 3.24 4.78 -9.63
CA ALA A 141 2.74 4.66 -10.99
C ALA A 141 3.87 4.30 -11.97
N ARG A 142 4.58 3.21 -11.71
CA ARG A 142 5.64 2.76 -12.61
C ARG A 142 5.03 2.00 -13.79
N PRO A 143 5.29 2.39 -15.04
CA PRO A 143 4.72 1.72 -16.20
C PRO A 143 5.05 0.22 -16.25
N ALA A 144 6.26 -0.17 -15.84
CA ALA A 144 6.68 -1.57 -15.81
C ALA A 144 5.83 -2.41 -14.84
N ASP A 145 5.62 -1.92 -13.62
CA ASP A 145 4.83 -2.62 -12.60
C ASP A 145 3.36 -2.75 -13.03
N LEU A 146 2.83 -1.69 -13.64
CA LEU A 146 1.46 -1.67 -14.15
C LEU A 146 1.29 -2.62 -15.34
N GLN A 147 2.31 -2.74 -16.17
CA GLN A 147 2.33 -3.67 -17.30
C GLN A 147 2.35 -5.12 -16.82
N GLU A 148 3.09 -5.44 -15.77
CA GLU A 148 3.07 -6.77 -15.16
C GLU A 148 1.68 -7.11 -14.60
N VAL A 149 1.06 -6.17 -13.91
CA VAL A 149 -0.31 -6.33 -13.39
C VAL A 149 -1.31 -6.47 -14.54
N ALA A 150 -1.17 -5.70 -15.61
CA ALA A 150 -2.01 -5.82 -16.80
C ALA A 150 -1.86 -7.18 -17.46
N SER A 151 -0.64 -7.68 -17.61
CA SER A 151 -0.35 -9.00 -18.17
C SER A 151 -0.95 -10.12 -17.31
N LEU A 152 -0.92 -9.95 -15.99
CA LEU A 152 -1.54 -10.91 -15.06
C LEU A 152 -3.06 -10.94 -15.23
N LEU A 153 -3.70 -9.78 -15.35
CA LEU A 153 -5.13 -9.65 -15.60
C LEU A 153 -5.54 -10.23 -16.96
N ASP A 154 -4.76 -9.94 -17.99
CA ASP A 154 -4.99 -10.49 -19.33
C ASP A 154 -4.88 -12.02 -19.33
N SER A 155 -3.89 -12.55 -18.63
CA SER A 155 -3.76 -13.99 -18.43
C SER A 155 -4.94 -14.59 -17.69
N ALA A 156 -5.49 -13.87 -16.68
CA ALA A 156 -6.66 -14.33 -15.95
C ALA A 156 -7.93 -14.34 -16.81
N LEU A 157 -8.02 -13.39 -17.76
CA LEU A 157 -9.16 -13.29 -18.69
C LEU A 157 -9.11 -14.36 -19.79
N ASN A 158 -7.94 -14.52 -20.41
CA ASN A 158 -7.80 -15.31 -21.63
C ASN A 158 -7.36 -16.75 -21.38
N ASN A 159 -6.85 -17.06 -20.20
CA ASN A 159 -6.41 -18.41 -19.88
C ASN A 159 -7.45 -19.16 -19.05
N PRO A 160 -8.14 -20.17 -19.65
CA PRO A 160 -9.13 -20.96 -18.91
C PRO A 160 -8.48 -21.79 -17.79
N MET A 161 -7.18 -22.06 -17.88
CA MET A 161 -6.40 -22.82 -16.89
C MET A 161 -5.79 -21.91 -15.80
N PHE A 162 -6.11 -20.63 -15.80
CA PHE A 162 -5.60 -19.71 -14.77
C PHE A 162 -6.10 -20.12 -13.39
N GLY A 163 -5.17 -20.50 -12.55
CA GLY A 163 -5.49 -20.99 -11.20
C GLY A 163 -5.77 -22.49 -11.08
N ALA A 164 -5.61 -23.24 -12.13
CA ALA A 164 -5.79 -24.70 -12.15
C ALA A 164 -4.48 -25.44 -11.79
N LEU A 165 -3.76 -24.94 -10.78
CA LEU A 165 -2.58 -25.62 -10.24
C LEU A 165 -2.84 -26.03 -8.81
#